data_0023a480230c55e839865ff44c6e2052
#
_entry.id   0023a480230c55e839865ff44c6e2052
#
_cell.length_a   1.000
_cell.length_b   1.000
_cell.length_c   1.000
_cell.angle_alpha   90.00
_cell.angle_beta   90.00
_cell.angle_gamma   90.00
#
_symmetry.space_group_name_H-M   'P 1'
#
loop_
_entity.id
_entity.type
_entity.pdbx_description
1 polymer ?
#
loop_
_entity_poly.entity_id
_entity_poly.type
_entity_poly.pdbx_seq_one_letter_code
_entity_poly.pdbx_strand_id
1 'polypeptide(L)'
;MDTVVDASVIIAVIANEPTKNQLIKLTQKADLIAPASIHWEIGNAFSAMLKQNRITLYQARQALNAYSQIPLRFVNVELEESLKIAAELNIYAYDAYLICCALQYNSPLISLDKALQRIAQAQNIQVIEVNT
;
A
#
# COMPACT_ATOMS: atom_id res chain seq x y z
N MET A 1 -9.98 -0.82 -14.09
CA MET A 1 -9.11 0.35 -13.92
C MET A 1 -8.09 0.05 -12.85
N ASP A 2 -6.82 0.25 -13.17
CA ASP A 2 -5.74 0.01 -12.21
C ASP A 2 -5.81 1.00 -11.05
N THR A 3 -5.58 0.50 -9.84
CA THR A 3 -5.51 1.31 -8.63
C THR A 3 -4.28 0.88 -7.83
N VAL A 4 -3.42 1.83 -7.52
CA VAL A 4 -2.24 1.56 -6.68
C VAL A 4 -2.67 1.48 -5.23
N VAL A 5 -2.27 0.39 -4.56
CA VAL A 5 -2.58 0.16 -3.16
C VAL A 5 -1.28 0.09 -2.36
N ASP A 6 -1.26 0.75 -1.20
CA ASP A 6 -0.10 0.66 -0.31
C ASP A 6 -0.29 -0.40 0.78
N ALA A 7 0.77 -0.64 1.55
CA ALA A 7 0.75 -1.66 2.58
C ALA A 7 -0.29 -1.40 3.67
N SER A 8 -0.58 -0.14 4.00
CA SER A 8 -1.54 0.19 5.05
C SER A 8 -2.94 -0.35 4.74
N VAL A 9 -3.34 -0.29 3.47
CA VAL A 9 -4.64 -0.80 3.02
C VAL A 9 -4.69 -2.32 3.11
N ILE A 10 -3.66 -2.98 2.60
CA ILE A 10 -3.58 -4.45 2.64
C ILE A 10 -3.60 -4.94 4.08
N ILE A 11 -2.79 -4.34 4.95
CA ILE A 11 -2.72 -4.71 6.37
C ILE A 11 -4.07 -4.52 7.05
N ALA A 12 -4.77 -3.42 6.79
CA ALA A 12 -6.09 -3.17 7.38
C ALA A 12 -7.09 -4.27 7.01
N VAL A 13 -7.02 -4.78 5.78
CA VAL A 13 -7.91 -5.85 5.32
C VAL A 13 -7.52 -7.19 5.94
N ILE A 14 -6.24 -7.57 5.87
CA ILE A 14 -5.82 -8.90 6.33
C ILE A 14 -5.73 -9.02 7.85
N ALA A 15 -5.58 -7.90 8.57
CA ALA A 15 -5.57 -7.85 10.02
C ALA A 15 -6.94 -7.52 10.62
N ASN A 16 -8.00 -7.45 9.82
CA ASN A 16 -9.37 -7.17 10.25
C ASN A 16 -9.51 -5.85 11.02
N GLU A 17 -8.86 -4.80 10.54
CA GLU A 17 -9.01 -3.47 11.13
C GLU A 17 -10.41 -2.88 10.84
N PRO A 18 -10.85 -1.85 11.61
CA PRO A 18 -12.21 -1.30 11.44
C PRO A 18 -12.55 -0.82 10.03
N THR A 19 -11.57 -0.38 9.25
CA THR A 19 -11.77 0.11 7.88
C THR A 19 -11.91 -1.01 6.84
N LYS A 20 -11.75 -2.28 7.23
CA LYS A 20 -11.71 -3.42 6.29
C LYS A 20 -12.89 -3.44 5.32
N ASN A 21 -14.10 -3.34 5.83
CA ASN A 21 -15.30 -3.45 4.99
C ASN A 21 -15.40 -2.31 3.99
N GLN A 22 -15.05 -1.10 4.40
CA GLN A 22 -15.02 0.05 3.52
C GLN A 22 -13.97 -0.12 2.42
N LEU A 23 -12.78 -0.62 2.77
CA LEU A 23 -11.70 -0.84 1.81
C LEU A 23 -12.06 -1.90 0.79
N ILE A 24 -12.67 -3.00 1.22
CA ILE A 24 -13.15 -4.03 0.30
C ILE A 24 -14.15 -3.44 -0.68
N LYS A 25 -15.08 -2.63 -0.20
CA LYS A 25 -16.10 -1.99 -1.03
C LYS A 25 -15.49 -1.03 -2.07
N LEU A 26 -14.50 -0.25 -1.65
CA LEU A 26 -13.83 0.71 -2.53
C LEU A 26 -12.99 0.04 -3.61
N THR A 27 -12.49 -1.18 -3.36
CA THR A 27 -11.53 -1.85 -4.24
C THR A 27 -12.11 -3.03 -5.02
N GLN A 28 -13.36 -3.45 -4.74
CA GLN A 28 -13.90 -4.71 -5.28
C GLN A 28 -14.02 -4.73 -6.82
N LYS A 29 -14.08 -3.57 -7.46
CA LYS A 29 -14.15 -3.47 -8.93
C LYS A 29 -12.86 -2.91 -9.53
N ALA A 30 -11.82 -2.75 -8.74
CA ALA A 30 -10.55 -2.21 -9.18
C ALA A 30 -9.56 -3.34 -9.46
N ASP A 31 -8.66 -3.10 -10.41
CA ASP A 31 -7.49 -3.95 -10.63
C ASP A 31 -6.38 -3.41 -9.72
N LEU A 32 -6.08 -4.10 -8.63
CA LEU A 32 -5.10 -3.65 -7.67
C LEU A 32 -3.69 -3.90 -8.17
N ILE A 33 -2.88 -2.88 -8.17
CA ILE A 33 -1.46 -2.96 -8.51
C ILE A 33 -0.61 -2.36 -7.40
N ALA A 34 0.61 -2.82 -7.29
CA ALA A 34 1.58 -2.29 -6.33
C ALA A 34 3.00 -2.63 -6.77
N PRO A 35 3.99 -1.82 -6.36
CA PRO A 35 5.37 -2.24 -6.55
C PRO A 35 5.67 -3.46 -5.68
N ALA A 36 6.59 -4.32 -6.12
CA ALA A 36 6.92 -5.56 -5.40
C ALA A 36 7.43 -5.30 -3.97
N SER A 37 7.94 -4.11 -3.70
CA SER A 37 8.40 -3.70 -2.37
C SER A 37 7.31 -3.80 -1.30
N ILE A 38 6.04 -3.68 -1.68
CA ILE A 38 4.92 -3.76 -0.73
C ILE A 38 4.91 -5.09 0.02
N HIS A 39 5.33 -6.16 -0.65
CA HIS A 39 5.42 -7.49 -0.05
C HIS A 39 6.32 -7.49 1.19
N TRP A 40 7.47 -6.82 1.09
CA TRP A 40 8.43 -6.74 2.19
C TRP A 40 8.01 -5.73 3.25
N GLU A 41 7.29 -4.68 2.88
CA GLU A 41 6.68 -3.76 3.84
C GLU A 41 5.65 -4.46 4.72
N ILE A 42 4.86 -5.35 4.16
CA ILE A 42 3.90 -6.16 4.91
C ILE A 42 4.64 -7.04 5.92
N GLY A 43 5.71 -7.70 5.49
CA GLY A 43 6.55 -8.49 6.39
C GLY A 43 7.13 -7.67 7.53
N ASN A 44 7.63 -6.47 7.23
CA ASN A 44 8.14 -5.55 8.23
C ASN A 44 7.08 -5.17 9.26
N ALA A 45 5.87 -4.86 8.80
CA ALA A 45 4.77 -4.47 9.70
C ALA A 45 4.41 -5.61 10.65
N PHE A 46 4.29 -6.83 10.14
CA PHE A 46 3.97 -7.98 10.98
C PHE A 46 5.11 -8.35 11.94
N SER A 47 6.35 -8.22 11.51
CA SER A 47 7.49 -8.46 12.41
C SER A 47 7.50 -7.47 13.58
N ALA A 48 7.16 -6.21 13.32
CA ALA A 48 7.04 -5.20 14.37
C ALA A 48 5.91 -5.55 15.36
N MET A 49 4.76 -5.98 14.85
CA MET A 49 3.64 -6.37 15.69
C MET A 49 3.96 -7.59 16.55
N LEU A 50 4.67 -8.57 16.00
CA LEU A 50 5.14 -9.73 16.75
C LEU A 50 6.10 -9.32 17.85
N LYS A 51 7.04 -8.45 17.54
CA LYS A 51 8.04 -7.96 18.50
C LYS A 51 7.41 -7.19 19.65
N GLN A 52 6.32 -6.46 19.36
CA GLN A 52 5.56 -5.68 20.34
C GLN A 52 4.51 -6.51 21.08
N ASN A 53 4.43 -7.81 20.81
CA ASN A 53 3.42 -8.71 21.38
C ASN A 53 1.96 -8.27 21.08
N ARG A 54 1.75 -7.61 19.96
CA ARG A 54 0.42 -7.17 19.54
C ARG A 54 -0.35 -8.27 18.80
N ILE A 55 0.39 -9.26 18.27
CA ILE A 55 -0.20 -10.39 17.58
C ILE A 55 0.66 -11.64 17.81
N THR A 56 0.05 -12.80 17.69
CA THR A 56 0.76 -14.08 17.77
C THR A 56 1.21 -14.52 16.36
N LEU A 57 2.17 -15.46 16.32
CA LEU A 57 2.59 -16.03 15.05
C LEU A 57 1.42 -16.71 14.31
N TYR A 58 0.53 -17.36 15.07
CA TYR A 58 -0.66 -17.97 14.48
C TYR A 58 -1.54 -16.94 13.77
N GLN A 59 -1.79 -15.79 14.42
CA GLN A 59 -2.56 -14.69 13.84
C GLN A 59 -1.85 -14.11 12.61
N ALA A 60 -0.52 -13.96 12.66
CA ALA A 60 0.25 -13.49 11.51
C ALA A 60 0.13 -14.44 10.32
N ARG A 61 0.20 -15.76 10.57
CA ARG A 61 0.03 -16.77 9.53
C ARG A 61 -1.36 -16.71 8.89
N GLN A 62 -2.40 -16.53 9.71
CA GLN A 62 -3.76 -16.36 9.19
C GLN A 62 -3.88 -15.12 8.31
N ALA A 63 -3.28 -14.00 8.74
CA ALA A 63 -3.28 -12.77 7.96
C ALA A 63 -2.55 -12.95 6.63
N LEU A 64 -1.40 -13.63 6.63
CA LEU A 64 -0.65 -13.89 5.40
C LEU A 64 -1.41 -14.83 4.46
N ASN A 65 -2.16 -15.78 5.02
CA ASN A 65 -3.03 -16.64 4.22
C ASN A 65 -4.12 -15.82 3.52
N ALA A 66 -4.72 -14.86 4.23
CA ALA A 66 -5.67 -13.93 3.64
C ALA A 66 -5.02 -13.06 2.57
N TYR A 67 -3.78 -12.60 2.80
CA TYR A 67 -3.01 -11.83 1.84
C TYR A 67 -2.85 -12.58 0.52
N SER A 68 -2.55 -13.88 0.59
CA SER A 68 -2.36 -14.70 -0.62
C SER A 68 -3.63 -14.83 -1.47
N GLN A 69 -4.80 -14.50 -0.92
CA GLN A 69 -6.07 -14.56 -1.63
C GLN A 69 -6.44 -13.23 -2.30
N ILE A 70 -5.71 -12.16 -2.02
CA ILE A 70 -5.99 -10.86 -2.64
C ILE A 70 -5.44 -10.86 -4.06
N PRO A 71 -6.27 -10.55 -5.08
CA PRO A 71 -5.80 -10.50 -6.46
C PRO A 71 -5.01 -9.21 -6.72
N LEU A 72 -3.79 -9.17 -6.21
CA LEU A 72 -2.88 -8.04 -6.31
C LEU A 72 -1.81 -8.34 -7.34
N ARG A 73 -1.67 -7.46 -8.33
CA ARG A 73 -0.65 -7.60 -9.37
C ARG A 73 0.55 -6.73 -9.02
N PHE A 74 1.72 -7.35 -8.89
CA PHE A 74 2.97 -6.62 -8.70
C PHE A 74 3.47 -6.09 -10.04
N VAL A 75 3.85 -4.83 -10.07
CA VAL A 75 4.34 -4.17 -11.28
C VAL A 75 5.74 -3.64 -11.06
N ASN A 76 6.49 -3.54 -12.15
CA ASN A 76 7.84 -2.98 -12.10
C ASN A 76 7.79 -1.46 -12.02
N VAL A 77 8.63 -0.92 -11.16
CA VAL A 77 8.79 0.53 -10.98
C VAL A 77 10.25 0.86 -11.20
N GLU A 78 10.51 1.93 -11.95
CA GLU A 78 11.88 2.31 -12.27
C GLU A 78 12.62 2.86 -11.05
N LEU A 79 13.72 2.21 -10.69
CA LEU A 79 14.49 2.57 -9.50
C LEU A 79 15.10 3.98 -9.63
N GLU A 80 15.68 4.30 -10.78
CA GLU A 80 16.28 5.63 -11.00
C GLU A 80 15.25 6.75 -10.86
N GLU A 81 14.10 6.61 -11.48
CA GLU A 81 13.02 7.59 -11.39
C GLU A 81 12.49 7.70 -9.97
N SER A 82 12.39 6.58 -9.27
CA SER A 82 11.95 6.56 -7.87
C SER A 82 12.93 7.29 -6.96
N LEU A 83 14.24 7.13 -7.17
CA LEU A 83 15.25 7.84 -6.41
C LEU A 83 15.25 9.34 -6.69
N LYS A 84 14.97 9.72 -7.93
CA LYS A 84 14.79 11.13 -8.29
C LYS A 84 13.61 11.73 -7.54
N ILE A 85 12.48 11.05 -7.50
CA ILE A 85 11.30 11.46 -6.75
C ILE A 85 11.62 11.57 -5.26
N ALA A 86 12.31 10.58 -4.71
CA ALA A 86 12.70 10.58 -3.31
C ALA A 86 13.55 11.80 -2.96
N ALA A 87 14.50 12.16 -3.82
CA ALA A 87 15.36 13.32 -3.63
C ALA A 87 14.59 14.64 -3.74
N GLU A 88 13.74 14.75 -4.76
CA GLU A 88 12.97 15.99 -5.02
C GLU A 88 11.93 16.25 -3.93
N LEU A 89 11.27 15.20 -3.42
CA LEU A 89 10.22 15.32 -2.42
C LEU A 89 10.72 15.13 -1.00
N ASN A 90 11.99 14.78 -0.83
CA ASN A 90 12.60 14.51 0.47
C ASN A 90 11.83 13.43 1.25
N ILE A 91 11.60 12.30 0.60
CA ILE A 91 10.87 11.16 1.15
C ILE A 91 11.73 9.89 1.06
N TYR A 92 11.35 8.88 1.84
CA TYR A 92 12.04 7.59 1.77
C TYR A 92 11.63 6.80 0.53
N ALA A 93 12.46 5.80 0.19
CA ALA A 93 12.30 5.05 -1.05
C ALA A 93 10.95 4.33 -1.17
N TYR A 94 10.45 3.76 -0.10
CA TYR A 94 9.18 3.02 -0.16
C TYR A 94 8.01 3.91 -0.59
N ASP A 95 7.92 5.13 -0.05
CA ASP A 95 6.91 6.09 -0.49
C ASP A 95 7.15 6.53 -1.93
N ALA A 96 8.43 6.73 -2.30
CA ALA A 96 8.78 7.09 -3.68
C ALA A 96 8.39 6.01 -4.68
N TYR A 97 8.52 4.73 -4.33
CA TYR A 97 8.09 3.63 -5.20
C TYR A 97 6.58 3.70 -5.47
N LEU A 98 5.79 4.02 -4.46
CA LEU A 98 4.34 4.15 -4.60
C LEU A 98 3.96 5.34 -5.48
N ILE A 99 4.58 6.48 -5.24
CA ILE A 99 4.36 7.68 -6.06
C ILE A 99 4.78 7.42 -7.51
N CYS A 100 5.95 6.84 -7.72
CA CYS A 100 6.43 6.49 -9.05
C CYS A 100 5.49 5.50 -9.75
N CYS A 101 4.99 4.51 -9.02
CA CYS A 101 4.03 3.54 -9.52
C CYS A 101 2.76 4.23 -10.04
N ALA A 102 2.19 5.12 -9.23
CA ALA A 102 0.98 5.84 -9.61
C ALA A 102 1.20 6.72 -10.85
N LEU A 103 2.34 7.39 -10.93
CA LEU A 103 2.69 8.23 -12.08
C LEU A 103 2.97 7.39 -13.32
N GLN A 104 3.77 6.33 -13.19
CA GLN A 104 4.17 5.48 -14.30
C GLN A 104 2.98 4.77 -14.94
N TYR A 105 2.04 4.31 -14.13
CA TYR A 105 0.85 3.60 -14.60
C TYR A 105 -0.39 4.49 -14.70
N ASN A 106 -0.22 5.78 -14.49
CA ASN A 106 -1.29 6.79 -14.57
C ASN A 106 -2.55 6.33 -13.83
N SER A 107 -2.36 5.93 -12.58
CA SER A 107 -3.40 5.29 -11.78
C SER A 107 -3.63 6.03 -10.46
N PRO A 108 -4.84 6.00 -9.91
CA PRO A 108 -5.09 6.55 -8.59
C PRO A 108 -4.43 5.72 -7.50
N LEU A 109 -4.28 6.33 -6.33
CA LEU A 109 -3.71 5.72 -5.14
C LEU A 109 -4.77 5.60 -4.06
N ILE A 110 -4.82 4.45 -3.39
CA ILE A 110 -5.58 4.29 -2.15
C ILE A 110 -4.61 3.96 -1.02
N SER A 111 -4.68 4.72 0.07
CA SER A 111 -3.80 4.61 1.22
C SER A 111 -4.48 5.12 2.47
N LEU A 112 -4.15 4.56 3.62
CA LEU A 112 -4.58 5.08 4.93
C LEU A 112 -3.56 6.05 5.53
N ASP A 113 -2.39 6.19 4.90
CA ASP A 113 -1.33 7.09 5.35
C ASP A 113 -1.62 8.51 4.86
N LYS A 114 -1.99 9.40 5.79
CA LYS A 114 -2.35 10.78 5.46
C LYS A 114 -1.20 11.57 4.86
N ALA A 115 0.03 11.32 5.30
CA ALA A 115 1.21 11.99 4.76
C ALA A 115 1.43 11.59 3.30
N LEU A 116 1.33 10.29 3.00
CA LEU A 116 1.46 9.78 1.64
C LEU A 116 0.35 10.34 0.73
N GLN A 117 -0.88 10.42 1.24
CA GLN A 117 -1.99 11.00 0.48
C GLN A 117 -1.70 12.44 0.07
N ARG A 118 -1.18 13.25 1.00
CA ARG A 118 -0.84 14.65 0.72
C ARG A 118 0.28 14.76 -0.32
N ILE A 119 1.29 13.90 -0.23
CA ILE A 119 2.39 13.87 -1.20
C ILE A 119 1.85 13.52 -2.58
N ALA A 120 1.00 12.50 -2.68
CA ALA A 120 0.40 12.08 -3.93
C ALA A 120 -0.44 13.20 -4.55
N GLN A 121 -1.28 13.85 -3.76
CA GLN A 121 -2.11 14.96 -4.23
C GLN A 121 -1.27 16.12 -4.78
N ALA A 122 -0.14 16.44 -4.11
CA ALA A 122 0.77 17.47 -4.57
C ALA A 122 1.42 17.12 -5.92
N GLN A 123 1.46 15.84 -6.28
CA GLN A 123 1.97 15.36 -7.57
C GLN A 123 0.84 15.15 -8.60
N ASN A 124 -0.35 15.65 -8.32
CA ASN A 124 -1.54 15.50 -9.17
C ASN A 124 -1.98 14.05 -9.37
N ILE A 125 -1.68 13.19 -8.40
CA ILE A 125 -2.20 11.83 -8.36
C ILE A 125 -3.55 11.87 -7.67
N GLN A 126 -4.56 11.25 -8.29
CA GLN A 126 -5.86 11.10 -7.66
C GLN A 126 -5.74 10.17 -6.46
N VAL A 127 -6.23 10.62 -5.31
CA VAL A 127 -6.27 9.80 -4.09
C VAL A 127 -7.71 9.41 -3.83
N ILE A 128 -7.94 8.11 -3.65
CA ILE A 128 -9.27 7.58 -3.33
C ILE A 128 -9.51 7.82 -1.84
N GLU A 129 -10.59 8.52 -1.50
CA GLU A 129 -10.90 8.86 -0.12
C GLU A 129 -11.35 7.64 0.68
N VAL A 130 -10.81 7.50 1.88
CA VAL A 130 -11.22 6.51 2.86
C VAL A 130 -11.63 7.27 4.13
N ASN A 131 -12.87 7.03 4.57
CA ASN A 131 -13.38 7.65 5.78
C ASN A 131 -12.84 6.90 7.00
N THR A 132 -12.06 7.57 7.84
CA THR A 132 -11.43 6.95 9.03
C THR A 132 -11.82 7.64 10.35
#